data_bca11d9c973171e190cac1d001c8306f
#
_entry.id   bca11d9c973171e190cac1d001c8306f
#
_cell.length_a   1.000
_cell.length_b   1.000
_cell.length_c   1.000
_cell.angle_alpha   90.00
_cell.angle_beta   90.00
_cell.angle_gamma   90.00
#
_symmetry.space_group_name_H-M   'P 1'
#
loop_
_entity.id
_entity.type
_entity.pdbx_description
1 polymer ?
#
loop_
_entity_poly.entity_id
_entity_poly.type
_entity_poly.pdbx_seq_one_letter_code
_entity_poly.pdbx_strand_id
1 'polypeptide(L)'
;SDGPLRGDTIFRSIVNELRSIMISESSAPGENVTSLSSMGISIDRYGQLVFDEAKIDTALNENYDDVIKLFSANVNDQSRFSTDPAGIAGDIKTLIERVTASDGYLTTAEASLEERNVEYEQDLKDIDERMAKIEERYNRQFLAMQTIIQEMNSTKDNLISSFENLPFNNRND
;
A
#
# COMPACT_ATOMS: atom_id res chain seq x y z
N SER A 1 -1.06 -9.36 -12.84
CA SER A 1 -1.45 -9.14 -11.45
C SER A 1 -1.06 -7.74 -11.05
N ASP A 2 -2.03 -6.97 -10.58
CA ASP A 2 -1.80 -5.62 -10.14
C ASP A 2 -0.95 -5.66 -8.87
N GLY A 3 0.19 -4.97 -8.89
CA GLY A 3 1.09 -4.91 -7.73
C GLY A 3 0.47 -4.13 -6.57
N PRO A 4 0.94 -4.35 -5.33
CA PRO A 4 0.41 -3.73 -4.11
C PRO A 4 0.45 -2.19 -4.12
N LEU A 5 1.30 -1.58 -4.93
CA LEU A 5 1.46 -0.12 -5.04
C LEU A 5 0.59 0.54 -6.12
N ARG A 6 -0.25 -0.21 -6.85
CA ARG A 6 -1.06 0.35 -7.93
C ARG A 6 -2.05 1.46 -7.48
N GLY A 7 -2.50 1.39 -6.23
CA GLY A 7 -3.40 2.38 -5.64
C GLY A 7 -2.69 3.56 -4.97
N ASP A 8 -1.39 3.48 -4.80
CA ASP A 8 -0.61 4.47 -4.08
C ASP A 8 -0.44 5.75 -4.89
N THR A 9 -0.93 6.86 -4.33
CA THR A 9 -0.87 8.18 -4.97
C THR A 9 0.55 8.73 -5.02
N ILE A 10 1.38 8.41 -4.02
CA ILE A 10 2.77 8.86 -3.91
C ILE A 10 3.59 8.17 -5.00
N PHE A 11 3.47 6.84 -5.12
CA PHE A 11 4.15 6.08 -6.16
C PHE A 11 3.78 6.56 -7.56
N ARG A 12 2.48 6.82 -7.81
CA ARG A 12 2.02 7.38 -9.10
C ARG A 12 2.59 8.76 -9.37
N SER A 13 2.71 9.61 -8.35
CA SER A 13 3.32 10.94 -8.49
C SER A 13 4.79 10.84 -8.91
N ILE A 14 5.57 9.97 -8.26
CA ILE A 14 6.98 9.73 -8.59
C ILE A 14 7.14 9.23 -10.02
N VAL A 15 6.33 8.25 -10.42
CA VAL A 15 6.37 7.70 -11.80
C VAL A 15 5.99 8.76 -12.83
N ASN A 16 5.00 9.60 -12.55
CA ASN A 16 4.59 10.67 -13.45
C ASN A 16 5.67 11.75 -13.57
N GLU A 17 6.32 12.10 -12.46
CA GLU A 17 7.42 13.08 -12.47
C GLU A 17 8.65 12.54 -13.21
N LEU A 18 9.02 11.27 -12.98
CA LEU A 18 10.08 10.61 -13.76
C LEU A 18 9.73 10.59 -15.26
N ARG A 19 8.49 10.24 -15.60
CA ARG A 19 8.04 10.28 -17.00
C ARG A 19 8.10 11.69 -17.57
N SER A 20 7.71 12.70 -16.81
CA SER A 20 7.79 14.10 -17.23
C SER A 20 9.22 14.51 -17.56
N ILE A 21 10.20 14.17 -16.72
CA ILE A 21 11.63 14.42 -16.98
C ILE A 21 12.07 13.75 -18.29
N MET A 22 11.58 12.55 -18.59
CA MET A 22 11.99 11.80 -19.77
C MET A 22 11.35 12.29 -21.09
N ILE A 23 10.16 12.89 -21.05
CA ILE A 23 9.46 13.33 -22.27
C ILE A 23 9.55 14.83 -22.53
N SER A 24 9.92 15.62 -21.50
CA SER A 24 10.08 17.07 -21.62
C SER A 24 11.45 17.44 -22.19
N GLU A 25 11.63 18.70 -22.50
CA GLU A 25 12.96 19.23 -22.74
C GLU A 25 13.81 19.11 -21.47
N SER A 26 15.09 18.83 -21.63
CA SER A 26 16.07 18.82 -20.55
C SER A 26 16.16 20.20 -19.87
N SER A 27 16.48 20.24 -18.59
CA SER A 27 16.82 21.49 -17.91
C SER A 27 18.06 22.17 -18.52
N ALA A 28 18.89 21.40 -19.23
CA ALA A 28 20.05 21.90 -19.99
C ALA A 28 19.97 21.44 -21.46
N PRO A 29 19.08 22.01 -22.26
CA PRO A 29 18.95 21.62 -23.67
C PRO A 29 20.18 22.01 -24.50
N GLY A 30 20.53 21.17 -25.48
CA GLY A 30 21.43 21.54 -26.56
C GLY A 30 20.76 22.44 -27.58
N GLU A 31 21.48 22.83 -28.62
CA GLU A 31 20.93 23.63 -29.73
C GLU A 31 20.07 22.76 -30.67
N ASN A 32 20.56 21.56 -31.01
CA ASN A 32 19.90 20.63 -31.93
C ASN A 32 19.28 19.44 -31.22
N VAL A 33 19.78 19.07 -30.00
CA VAL A 33 19.29 17.97 -29.21
C VAL A 33 18.79 18.50 -27.86
N THR A 34 17.48 18.74 -27.77
CA THR A 34 16.86 19.41 -26.58
C THR A 34 16.16 18.45 -25.62
N SER A 35 15.88 17.23 -26.09
CA SER A 35 15.12 16.21 -25.32
C SER A 35 15.55 14.80 -25.72
N LEU A 36 15.19 13.79 -24.93
CA LEU A 36 15.36 12.39 -25.31
C LEU A 36 14.65 12.06 -26.62
N SER A 37 13.49 12.65 -26.86
CA SER A 37 12.72 12.45 -28.09
C SER A 37 13.42 12.99 -29.32
N SER A 38 14.08 14.17 -29.22
CA SER A 38 14.88 14.71 -30.33
C SER A 38 16.13 13.87 -30.61
N MET A 39 16.69 13.22 -29.60
CA MET A 39 17.79 12.27 -29.71
C MET A 39 17.36 10.92 -30.32
N GLY A 40 16.06 10.60 -30.37
CA GLY A 40 15.56 9.31 -30.85
C GLY A 40 15.12 8.34 -29.78
N ILE A 41 14.99 8.76 -28.51
CA ILE A 41 14.51 7.97 -27.41
C ILE A 41 13.12 8.48 -27.00
N SER A 42 12.11 7.66 -27.12
CA SER A 42 10.72 8.02 -26.79
C SER A 42 10.06 6.96 -25.90
N ILE A 43 8.91 7.31 -25.33
CA ILE A 43 8.11 6.38 -24.52
C ILE A 43 6.81 6.13 -25.28
N ASP A 44 6.46 4.86 -25.48
CA ASP A 44 5.21 4.46 -26.09
C ASP A 44 4.02 4.62 -25.14
N ARG A 45 2.80 4.38 -25.66
CA ARG A 45 1.55 4.43 -24.87
C ARG A 45 1.47 3.41 -23.74
N TYR A 46 2.34 2.39 -23.75
CA TYR A 46 2.42 1.36 -22.71
C TYR A 46 3.52 1.66 -21.67
N GLY A 47 4.26 2.76 -21.84
CA GLY A 47 5.37 3.15 -20.96
C GLY A 47 6.69 2.45 -21.30
N GLN A 48 6.81 1.84 -22.48
CA GLN A 48 8.05 1.21 -22.93
C GLN A 48 8.92 2.21 -23.69
N LEU A 49 10.24 2.10 -23.48
CA LEU A 49 11.21 2.89 -24.24
C LEU A 49 11.30 2.35 -25.67
N VAL A 50 11.20 3.27 -26.62
CA VAL A 50 11.36 3.02 -28.05
C VAL A 50 12.58 3.81 -28.55
N PHE A 51 13.43 3.15 -29.31
CA PHE A 51 14.67 3.68 -29.80
C PHE A 51 14.61 3.81 -31.34
N ASP A 52 14.97 5.00 -31.85
CA ASP A 52 15.19 5.28 -33.24
C ASP A 52 16.71 5.33 -33.47
N GLU A 53 17.29 4.20 -33.91
CA GLU A 53 18.73 4.05 -34.08
C GLU A 53 19.33 5.11 -35.03
N ALA A 54 18.62 5.45 -36.09
CA ALA A 54 19.12 6.44 -37.07
C ALA A 54 19.23 7.84 -36.45
N LYS A 55 18.27 8.23 -35.62
CA LYS A 55 18.32 9.51 -34.88
C LYS A 55 19.39 9.50 -33.82
N ILE A 56 19.55 8.40 -33.10
CA ILE A 56 20.59 8.24 -32.07
C ILE A 56 21.98 8.36 -32.72
N ASP A 57 22.21 7.66 -33.83
CA ASP A 57 23.48 7.74 -34.56
C ASP A 57 23.75 9.15 -35.04
N THR A 58 22.77 9.84 -35.60
CA THR A 58 22.90 11.24 -36.01
C THR A 58 23.24 12.16 -34.86
N ALA A 59 22.52 12.02 -33.74
CA ALA A 59 22.76 12.81 -32.52
C ALA A 59 24.19 12.60 -31.99
N LEU A 60 24.65 11.34 -31.93
CA LEU A 60 25.97 11.01 -31.42
C LEU A 60 27.12 11.41 -32.36
N ASN A 61 26.91 11.36 -33.70
CA ASN A 61 27.98 11.67 -34.67
C ASN A 61 28.04 13.15 -34.99
N GLU A 62 26.91 13.86 -35.05
CA GLU A 62 26.83 15.24 -35.53
C GLU A 62 26.63 16.25 -34.39
N ASN A 63 26.04 15.83 -33.26
CA ASN A 63 25.66 16.72 -32.16
C ASN A 63 26.10 16.19 -30.78
N TYR A 64 27.29 15.61 -30.70
CA TYR A 64 27.77 14.95 -29.47
C TYR A 64 27.82 15.88 -28.24
N ASP A 65 28.24 17.14 -28.44
CA ASP A 65 28.27 18.13 -27.34
C ASP A 65 26.87 18.46 -26.81
N ASP A 66 25.86 18.49 -27.68
CA ASP A 66 24.46 18.67 -27.31
C ASP A 66 23.96 17.46 -26.51
N VAL A 67 24.38 16.24 -26.88
CA VAL A 67 24.06 15.02 -26.15
C VAL A 67 24.65 15.05 -24.73
N ILE A 68 25.93 15.45 -24.60
CA ILE A 68 26.56 15.60 -23.27
C ILE A 68 25.79 16.63 -22.45
N LYS A 69 25.48 17.79 -23.04
CA LYS A 69 24.76 18.86 -22.39
C LYS A 69 23.35 18.44 -21.97
N LEU A 70 22.65 17.70 -22.83
CA LEU A 70 21.33 17.14 -22.56
C LEU A 70 21.32 16.29 -21.27
N PHE A 71 22.32 15.42 -21.08
CA PHE A 71 22.37 14.50 -19.96
C PHE A 71 22.98 15.10 -18.68
N SER A 72 24.01 15.93 -18.80
CA SER A 72 24.82 16.35 -17.63
C SER A 72 24.99 17.86 -17.50
N ALA A 73 24.38 18.67 -18.37
CA ALA A 73 24.58 20.12 -18.45
C ALA A 73 26.07 20.51 -18.62
N ASN A 74 26.92 19.55 -18.97
CA ASN A 74 28.38 19.69 -18.99
C ASN A 74 28.99 20.16 -17.66
N VAL A 75 28.39 19.75 -16.53
CA VAL A 75 28.82 20.11 -15.17
C VAL A 75 29.09 18.84 -14.38
N ASN A 76 30.30 18.79 -13.80
CA ASN A 76 30.77 17.60 -13.07
C ASN A 76 30.45 17.62 -11.56
N ASP A 77 30.07 18.77 -11.02
CA ASP A 77 29.84 18.93 -9.57
C ASP A 77 28.65 19.85 -9.34
N GLN A 78 27.49 19.24 -9.07
CA GLN A 78 26.28 19.98 -8.70
C GLN A 78 25.89 19.66 -7.26
N SER A 79 25.81 20.67 -6.44
CA SER A 79 25.21 20.57 -5.13
C SER A 79 23.72 20.23 -5.25
N ARG A 80 23.21 19.40 -4.35
CA ARG A 80 21.77 19.10 -4.24
C ARG A 80 20.91 20.35 -3.97
N PHE A 81 21.52 21.47 -3.61
CA PHE A 81 20.87 22.75 -3.37
C PHE A 81 21.01 23.71 -4.58
N SER A 82 21.72 23.29 -5.61
CA SER A 82 21.82 24.09 -6.84
C SER A 82 20.49 24.07 -7.58
N THR A 83 20.08 25.24 -8.06
CA THR A 83 18.95 25.42 -8.97
C THR A 83 19.42 25.53 -10.44
N ASP A 84 20.71 25.35 -10.67
CA ASP A 84 21.27 25.43 -12.02
C ASP A 84 20.82 24.24 -12.87
N PRO A 85 20.69 24.42 -14.19
CA PRO A 85 20.37 23.34 -15.10
C PRO A 85 21.35 22.17 -14.93
N ALA A 86 20.83 20.95 -14.78
CA ALA A 86 21.62 19.78 -14.42
C ALA A 86 21.58 18.69 -15.50
N GLY A 87 20.80 18.89 -16.55
CA GLY A 87 20.53 17.88 -17.54
C GLY A 87 19.67 16.74 -16.98
N ILE A 88 19.27 15.80 -17.81
CA ILE A 88 18.34 14.71 -17.44
C ILE A 88 18.88 13.89 -16.27
N ALA A 89 20.16 13.58 -16.23
CA ALA A 89 20.76 12.80 -15.14
C ALA A 89 20.72 13.57 -13.81
N GLY A 90 20.97 14.87 -13.84
CA GLY A 90 20.87 15.71 -12.64
C GLY A 90 19.42 15.92 -12.20
N ASP A 91 18.49 16.08 -13.14
CA ASP A 91 17.05 16.20 -12.83
C ASP A 91 16.52 14.92 -12.15
N ILE A 92 16.92 13.73 -12.67
CA ILE A 92 16.60 12.43 -12.06
C ILE A 92 17.25 12.31 -10.67
N LYS A 93 18.53 12.70 -10.53
CA LYS A 93 19.22 12.68 -9.23
C LYS A 93 18.46 13.54 -8.20
N THR A 94 18.08 14.77 -8.58
CA THR A 94 17.32 15.68 -7.72
C THR A 94 15.96 15.10 -7.34
N LEU A 95 15.27 14.43 -8.25
CA LEU A 95 14.03 13.71 -7.96
C LEU A 95 14.26 12.61 -6.93
N ILE A 96 15.27 11.76 -7.12
CA ILE A 96 15.61 10.68 -6.18
C ILE A 96 15.93 11.24 -4.80
N GLU A 97 16.79 12.26 -4.72
CA GLU A 97 17.15 12.90 -3.44
C GLU A 97 15.93 13.48 -2.71
N ARG A 98 15.00 14.11 -3.42
CA ARG A 98 13.76 14.64 -2.86
C ARG A 98 12.81 13.54 -2.37
N VAL A 99 12.72 12.44 -3.12
CA VAL A 99 11.86 11.30 -2.76
C VAL A 99 12.40 10.56 -1.54
N THR A 100 13.73 10.45 -1.42
CA THR A 100 14.43 9.70 -0.35
C THR A 100 14.90 10.55 0.82
N ALA A 101 14.68 11.87 0.78
CA ALA A 101 15.01 12.77 1.88
C ALA A 101 14.28 12.37 3.18
N SER A 102 14.81 12.77 4.33
CA SER A 102 14.20 12.48 5.65
C SER A 102 12.81 13.10 5.84
N ASP A 103 12.49 14.13 5.07
CA ASP A 103 11.18 14.78 4.94
C ASP A 103 10.51 14.45 3.59
N GLY A 104 11.04 13.47 2.86
CA GLY A 104 10.61 13.09 1.54
C GLY A 104 9.35 12.23 1.52
N TYR A 105 8.86 11.97 0.32
CA TYR A 105 7.62 11.22 0.11
C TYR A 105 7.67 9.80 0.67
N LEU A 106 8.80 9.10 0.54
CA LEU A 106 8.93 7.72 1.04
C LEU A 106 8.90 7.68 2.56
N THR A 107 9.67 8.54 3.22
CA THR A 107 9.73 8.61 4.70
C THR A 107 8.37 8.97 5.29
N THR A 108 7.65 9.90 4.68
CA THR A 108 6.30 10.27 5.11
C THR A 108 5.31 9.10 4.90
N ALA A 109 5.42 8.38 3.79
CA ALA A 109 4.59 7.20 3.53
C ALA A 109 4.88 6.07 4.52
N GLU A 110 6.15 5.78 4.81
CA GLU A 110 6.56 4.78 5.81
C GLU A 110 6.01 5.12 7.18
N ALA A 111 6.14 6.37 7.64
CA ALA A 111 5.60 6.82 8.91
C ALA A 111 4.08 6.64 9.00
N SER A 112 3.35 6.99 7.94
CA SER A 112 1.89 6.81 7.88
C SER A 112 1.47 5.35 7.87
N LEU A 113 2.23 4.48 7.21
CA LEU A 113 1.97 3.03 7.20
C LEU A 113 2.25 2.41 8.57
N GLU A 114 3.30 2.83 9.26
CA GLU A 114 3.63 2.38 10.62
C GLU A 114 2.54 2.80 11.61
N GLU A 115 2.08 4.05 11.57
CA GLU A 115 0.97 4.53 12.40
C GLU A 115 -0.30 3.68 12.19
N ARG A 116 -0.66 3.40 10.94
CA ARG A 116 -1.82 2.55 10.61
C ARG A 116 -1.63 1.10 11.04
N ASN A 117 -0.40 0.59 10.99
CA ASN A 117 -0.10 -0.77 11.46
C ASN A 117 -0.33 -0.89 12.97
N VAL A 118 0.14 0.09 13.74
CA VAL A 118 -0.13 0.18 15.19
C VAL A 118 -1.63 0.28 15.49
N GLU A 119 -2.38 1.06 14.70
CA GLU A 119 -3.83 1.17 14.84
C GLU A 119 -4.52 -0.18 14.60
N TYR A 120 -4.14 -0.89 13.53
CA TYR A 120 -4.70 -2.22 13.24
C TYR A 120 -4.35 -3.27 14.32
N GLU A 121 -3.14 -3.23 14.89
CA GLU A 121 -2.78 -4.10 16.01
C GLU A 121 -3.65 -3.83 17.25
N GLN A 122 -3.97 -2.56 17.52
CA GLN A 122 -4.87 -2.21 18.60
C GLN A 122 -6.31 -2.67 18.32
N ASP A 123 -6.80 -2.48 17.10
CA ASP A 123 -8.14 -2.94 16.68
C ASP A 123 -8.26 -4.46 16.81
N LEU A 124 -7.25 -5.22 16.41
CA LEU A 124 -7.22 -6.68 16.60
C LEU A 124 -7.32 -7.06 18.08
N LYS A 125 -6.56 -6.40 18.94
CA LYS A 125 -6.61 -6.64 20.39
C LYS A 125 -8.00 -6.34 20.97
N ASP A 126 -8.61 -5.24 20.54
CA ASP A 126 -9.96 -4.86 20.98
C ASP A 126 -11.02 -5.88 20.52
N ILE A 127 -10.83 -6.46 19.32
CA ILE A 127 -11.69 -7.54 18.82
C ILE A 127 -11.51 -8.79 19.68
N ASP A 128 -10.28 -9.21 19.98
CA ASP A 128 -10.00 -10.37 20.82
C ASP A 128 -10.60 -10.22 22.21
N GLU A 129 -10.47 -9.04 22.84
CA GLU A 129 -11.10 -8.76 24.15
C GLU A 129 -12.63 -8.82 24.07
N ARG A 130 -13.21 -8.32 22.98
CA ARG A 130 -14.66 -8.39 22.76
C ARG A 130 -15.12 -9.82 22.57
N MET A 131 -14.37 -10.62 21.80
CA MET A 131 -14.67 -12.04 21.59
C MET A 131 -14.60 -12.83 22.89
N ALA A 132 -13.59 -12.61 23.73
CA ALA A 132 -13.47 -13.24 25.04
C ALA A 132 -14.68 -12.91 25.94
N LYS A 133 -15.15 -11.66 25.97
CA LYS A 133 -16.35 -11.25 26.73
C LYS A 133 -17.63 -11.91 26.18
N ILE A 134 -17.72 -12.09 24.88
CA ILE A 134 -18.83 -12.77 24.21
C ILE A 134 -18.83 -14.25 24.60
N GLU A 135 -17.69 -14.91 24.51
CA GLU A 135 -17.52 -16.32 24.90
C GLU A 135 -17.92 -16.55 26.37
N GLU A 136 -17.41 -15.73 27.27
CA GLU A 136 -17.77 -15.79 28.69
C GLU A 136 -19.29 -15.62 28.90
N ARG A 137 -19.92 -14.70 28.19
CA ARG A 137 -21.38 -14.50 28.26
C ARG A 137 -22.14 -15.73 27.80
N TYR A 138 -21.74 -16.32 26.67
CA TYR A 138 -22.38 -17.53 26.14
C TYR A 138 -22.19 -18.73 27.10
N ASN A 139 -20.99 -18.88 27.64
CA ASN A 139 -20.72 -19.93 28.64
C ASN A 139 -21.61 -19.79 29.87
N ARG A 140 -21.79 -18.57 30.40
CA ARG A 140 -22.71 -18.30 31.51
C ARG A 140 -24.15 -18.62 31.14
N GLN A 141 -24.60 -18.23 29.96
CA GLN A 141 -25.97 -18.55 29.49
C GLN A 141 -26.17 -20.04 29.30
N PHE A 142 -25.18 -20.75 28.77
CA PHE A 142 -25.24 -22.20 28.60
C PHE A 142 -25.34 -22.93 29.96
N LEU A 143 -24.53 -22.56 30.93
CA LEU A 143 -24.59 -23.12 32.28
C LEU A 143 -25.93 -22.84 32.94
N ALA A 144 -26.46 -21.61 32.82
CA ALA A 144 -27.79 -21.30 33.35
C ALA A 144 -28.89 -22.15 32.71
N MET A 145 -28.82 -22.35 31.38
CA MET A 145 -29.76 -23.20 30.67
C MET A 145 -29.66 -24.67 31.11
N GLN A 146 -28.45 -25.19 31.32
CA GLN A 146 -28.26 -26.54 31.87
C GLN A 146 -28.90 -26.68 33.28
N THR A 147 -28.72 -25.68 34.14
CA THR A 147 -29.36 -25.68 35.49
C THR A 147 -30.88 -25.71 35.38
N ILE A 148 -31.47 -24.89 34.51
CA ILE A 148 -32.93 -24.88 34.28
C ILE A 148 -33.42 -26.23 33.77
N ILE A 149 -32.71 -26.87 32.86
CA ILE A 149 -33.08 -28.20 32.35
C ILE A 149 -33.01 -29.26 33.46
N GLN A 150 -32.00 -29.21 34.33
CA GLN A 150 -31.90 -30.11 35.48
C GLN A 150 -33.05 -29.90 36.46
N GLU A 151 -33.39 -28.64 36.77
CA GLU A 151 -34.54 -28.30 37.65
C GLU A 151 -35.87 -28.76 37.04
N MET A 152 -36.05 -28.56 35.72
CA MET A 152 -37.24 -29.07 35.02
C MET A 152 -37.35 -30.61 35.08
N ASN A 153 -36.24 -31.33 34.87
CA ASN A 153 -36.22 -32.77 34.95
C ASN A 153 -36.53 -33.24 36.39
N SER A 154 -35.94 -32.62 37.40
CA SER A 154 -36.22 -32.89 38.80
C SER A 154 -37.69 -32.62 39.14
N THR A 155 -38.25 -31.52 38.66
CA THR A 155 -39.68 -31.19 38.85
C THR A 155 -40.59 -32.24 38.16
N LYS A 156 -40.25 -32.65 36.94
CA LYS A 156 -40.95 -33.72 36.21
C LYS A 156 -40.96 -35.02 37.00
N ASP A 157 -39.79 -35.45 37.52
CA ASP A 157 -39.64 -36.71 38.26
C ASP A 157 -40.41 -36.64 39.59
N ASN A 158 -40.41 -35.50 40.26
CA ASN A 158 -41.21 -35.28 41.49
C ASN A 158 -42.72 -35.32 41.17
N LEU A 159 -43.17 -34.76 40.07
CA LEU A 159 -44.58 -34.82 39.66
C LEU A 159 -44.97 -36.25 39.32
N ILE A 160 -44.16 -37.02 38.59
CA ILE A 160 -44.42 -38.43 38.29
C ILE A 160 -44.56 -39.23 39.60
N SER A 161 -43.61 -39.09 40.50
CA SER A 161 -43.67 -39.77 41.83
C SER A 161 -44.88 -39.35 42.62
N SER A 162 -45.32 -38.10 42.56
CA SER A 162 -46.52 -37.60 43.21
C SER A 162 -47.79 -38.20 42.63
N PHE A 163 -47.86 -38.37 41.31
CA PHE A 163 -48.96 -39.00 40.59
C PHE A 163 -49.02 -40.52 40.89
N GLU A 164 -47.89 -41.21 40.95
CA GLU A 164 -47.82 -42.64 41.28
C GLU A 164 -48.31 -42.93 42.75
N ASN A 165 -48.07 -41.99 43.66
CA ASN A 165 -48.47 -42.12 45.07
C ASN A 165 -49.87 -41.59 45.34
N LEU A 166 -50.68 -41.22 44.41
CA LEU A 166 -52.05 -40.79 44.60
C LEU A 166 -52.93 -42.01 45.02
N PRO A 167 -53.77 -41.88 46.01
CA PRO A 167 -54.59 -43.01 46.58
C PRO A 167 -55.64 -43.57 45.61
N PHE A 168 -55.79 -42.97 44.43
CA PHE A 168 -56.72 -43.45 43.39
C PHE A 168 -56.07 -44.36 42.35
N ASN A 169 -54.74 -44.55 42.37
CA ASN A 169 -54.03 -45.38 41.38
C ASN A 169 -53.85 -46.85 41.83
N ASN A 170 -54.32 -47.21 43.08
CA ASN A 170 -54.31 -48.55 43.62
C ASN A 170 -55.72 -49.22 43.52
N ARG A 171 -56.32 -49.13 42.32
CA ARG A 171 -57.44 -49.99 41.94
C ARG A 171 -56.98 -51.11 41.03
N ASN A 172 -56.34 -52.10 41.63
CA ASN A 172 -56.29 -53.41 41.05
C ASN A 172 -57.29 -54.27 41.89
N ASP A 173 -58.42 -54.49 41.27
CA ASP A 173 -59.19 -55.72 41.32
C ASP A 173 -59.54 -56.16 39.93
#